data_c423758cc4b172c705109fec6de590a2
#
_entry.id   c423758cc4b172c705109fec6de590a2
#
_cell.length_a   1.000
_cell.length_b   1.000
_cell.length_c   1.000
_cell.angle_alpha   90.00
_cell.angle_beta   90.00
_cell.angle_gamma   90.00
#
_symmetry.space_group_name_H-M   'P 1'
#
loop_
_entity.id
_entity.type
_entity.pdbx_description
1 polymer ?
#
loop_
_entity_poly.entity_id
_entity_poly.type
_entity_poly.pdbx_seq_one_letter_code
_entity_poly.pdbx_strand_id
1 'polypeptide(L)'
;PYVSAGLSQIEEIRNKLLEFKETGKPIIAYSEVYNQAAYYLSSVANKVYLNPEGIVEIKGLSASIMFYKGLLDKLDIDVQIIRHGKFKGAVEPFILDKMSIANREQMQLLLNSFADNIMDSIANQRGLTLSEIQRHADNLSLENAKNCLNLNYVDALLYQDQLEDTLKALAESEKLSII
;
A
#
# COMPACT_ATOMS: atom_id res chain seq x y z
N PRO A 1 -11.15 4.66 -1.07
CA PRO A 1 -11.41 3.85 0.13
C PRO A 1 -10.18 3.84 1.03
N TYR A 2 -10.41 3.84 2.33
CA TYR A 2 -9.36 3.75 3.33
C TYR A 2 -9.41 2.34 3.94
N VAL A 3 -8.36 1.55 3.73
CA VAL A 3 -8.25 0.21 4.33
C VAL A 3 -7.42 0.34 5.61
N SER A 4 -8.06 0.14 6.77
CA SER A 4 -7.39 0.16 8.07
C SER A 4 -7.24 -1.27 8.57
N ALA A 5 -6.16 -1.92 8.18
CA ALA A 5 -5.82 -3.28 8.58
C ALA A 5 -4.29 -3.47 8.59
N GLY A 6 -3.82 -4.45 9.35
CA GLY A 6 -2.41 -4.83 9.33
C GLY A 6 -2.00 -5.49 8.01
N LEU A 7 -0.72 -5.41 7.65
CA LEU A 7 -0.21 -5.95 6.38
C LEU A 7 -0.59 -7.42 6.16
N SER A 8 -0.49 -8.25 7.20
CA SER A 8 -0.85 -9.68 7.10
C SER A 8 -2.35 -9.90 6.83
N GLN A 9 -3.22 -9.05 7.42
CA GLN A 9 -4.66 -9.13 7.17
C GLN A 9 -5.00 -8.71 5.73
N ILE A 10 -4.33 -7.66 5.22
CA ILE A 10 -4.49 -7.20 3.84
C ILE A 10 -4.04 -8.28 2.86
N GLU A 11 -2.93 -8.94 3.14
CA GLU A 11 -2.42 -10.06 2.33
C GLU A 11 -3.39 -11.26 2.34
N GLU A 12 -3.96 -11.60 3.48
CA GLU A 12 -4.96 -12.67 3.58
C GLU A 12 -6.22 -12.35 2.76
N ILE A 13 -6.73 -11.11 2.87
CA ILE A 13 -7.87 -10.66 2.04
C ILE A 13 -7.50 -10.74 0.56
N ARG A 14 -6.31 -10.28 0.17
CA ARG A 14 -5.85 -10.37 -1.21
C ARG A 14 -5.82 -11.81 -1.71
N ASN A 15 -5.30 -12.73 -0.93
CA ASN A 15 -5.25 -14.14 -1.28
C ASN A 15 -6.67 -14.72 -1.49
N LYS A 16 -7.63 -14.33 -0.65
CA LYS A 16 -9.04 -14.71 -0.83
C LYS A 16 -9.68 -14.11 -2.08
N LEU A 17 -9.29 -12.90 -2.47
CA LEU A 17 -9.72 -12.32 -3.74
C LEU A 17 -9.13 -13.08 -4.93
N LEU A 18 -7.88 -13.52 -4.86
CA LEU A 18 -7.26 -14.35 -5.89
C LEU A 18 -7.98 -15.70 -6.03
N GLU A 19 -8.25 -16.39 -4.90
CA GLU A 19 -9.06 -17.63 -4.89
C GLU A 19 -10.47 -17.39 -5.47
N PHE A 20 -11.11 -16.28 -5.12
CA PHE A 20 -12.41 -15.93 -5.69
C PHE A 20 -12.34 -15.73 -7.21
N LYS A 21 -11.28 -15.07 -7.69
CA LYS A 21 -11.05 -14.86 -9.13
C LYS A 21 -10.94 -16.18 -9.91
N GLU A 22 -10.39 -17.24 -9.30
CA GLU A 22 -10.31 -18.58 -9.88
C GLU A 22 -11.68 -19.23 -10.12
N THR A 23 -12.72 -18.78 -9.43
CA THR A 23 -14.10 -19.24 -9.68
C THR A 23 -14.69 -18.77 -11.02
N GLY A 24 -13.98 -17.91 -11.74
CA GLY A 24 -14.43 -17.31 -13.00
C GLY A 24 -15.39 -16.14 -12.85
N LYS A 25 -15.75 -15.76 -11.62
CA LYS A 25 -16.57 -14.56 -11.37
C LYS A 25 -15.73 -13.31 -11.46
N PRO A 26 -16.20 -12.25 -12.14
CA PRO A 26 -15.44 -11.03 -12.29
C PRO A 26 -15.34 -10.25 -10.97
N ILE A 27 -14.17 -9.69 -10.72
CA ILE A 27 -13.94 -8.71 -9.67
C ILE A 27 -13.76 -7.35 -10.34
N ILE A 28 -14.52 -6.36 -9.90
CA ILE A 28 -14.43 -4.98 -10.38
C ILE A 28 -14.10 -4.10 -9.17
N ALA A 29 -13.09 -3.27 -9.32
CA ALA A 29 -12.71 -2.28 -8.32
C ALA A 29 -12.94 -0.87 -8.86
N TYR A 30 -13.49 0.01 -8.04
CA TYR A 30 -13.66 1.43 -8.33
C TYR A 30 -13.32 2.27 -7.10
N SER A 31 -12.68 3.38 -7.34
CA SER A 31 -12.43 4.39 -6.31
C SER A 31 -12.24 5.78 -6.90
N GLU A 32 -12.48 6.79 -6.08
CA GLU A 32 -12.04 8.17 -6.33
C GLU A 32 -10.56 8.33 -6.00
N VAL A 33 -10.08 7.66 -4.96
CA VAL A 33 -8.66 7.68 -4.54
C VAL A 33 -8.27 6.29 -4.06
N TYR A 34 -7.21 5.75 -4.59
CA TYR A 34 -6.60 4.53 -4.08
C TYR A 34 -5.35 4.88 -3.27
N ASN A 35 -5.37 4.67 -1.94
CA ASN A 35 -4.13 4.59 -1.20
C ASN A 35 -3.41 3.26 -1.49
N GLN A 36 -2.14 3.13 -1.11
CA GLN A 36 -1.31 1.96 -1.43
C GLN A 36 -1.95 0.64 -1.00
N ALA A 37 -2.55 0.58 0.20
CA ALA A 37 -3.20 -0.64 0.70
C ALA A 37 -4.47 -0.99 -0.09
N ALA A 38 -5.31 0.00 -0.39
CA ALA A 38 -6.51 -0.17 -1.20
C ALA A 38 -6.14 -0.59 -2.64
N TYR A 39 -5.10 0.04 -3.21
CA TYR A 39 -4.65 -0.32 -4.56
C TYR A 39 -4.03 -1.72 -4.60
N TYR A 40 -3.27 -2.12 -3.58
CA TYR A 40 -2.74 -3.47 -3.45
C TYR A 40 -3.84 -4.54 -3.50
N LEU A 41 -4.98 -4.30 -2.82
CA LEU A 41 -6.14 -5.18 -2.91
C LEU A 41 -6.82 -5.11 -4.28
N SER A 42 -7.07 -3.89 -4.77
CA SER A 42 -7.81 -3.66 -6.01
C SER A 42 -7.07 -4.14 -7.25
N SER A 43 -5.73 -4.20 -7.21
CA SER A 43 -4.92 -4.68 -8.34
C SER A 43 -5.20 -6.14 -8.74
N VAL A 44 -5.82 -6.94 -7.86
CA VAL A 44 -6.27 -8.30 -8.16
C VAL A 44 -7.47 -8.29 -9.13
N ALA A 45 -8.26 -7.23 -9.15
CA ALA A 45 -9.50 -7.16 -9.90
C ALA A 45 -9.29 -7.39 -11.42
N ASN A 46 -10.32 -7.92 -12.07
CA ASN A 46 -10.35 -8.07 -13.52
C ASN A 46 -10.41 -6.71 -14.23
N LYS A 47 -11.05 -5.73 -13.56
CA LYS A 47 -11.12 -4.35 -13.98
C LYS A 47 -10.93 -3.43 -12.78
N VAL A 48 -10.02 -2.47 -12.93
CA VAL A 48 -9.77 -1.41 -11.95
C VAL A 48 -10.14 -0.08 -12.58
N TYR A 49 -11.11 0.59 -12.01
CA TYR A 49 -11.59 1.89 -12.48
C TYR A 49 -11.25 2.99 -11.49
N LEU A 50 -10.97 4.17 -11.98
CA LEU A 50 -10.65 5.35 -11.20
C LEU A 50 -11.53 6.52 -11.62
N ASN A 51 -11.91 7.37 -10.67
CA ASN A 51 -12.55 8.64 -11.00
C ASN A 51 -11.62 9.49 -11.88
N PRO A 52 -12.13 10.23 -12.90
CA PRO A 52 -11.30 11.09 -13.76
C PRO A 52 -10.47 12.15 -13.04
N GLU A 53 -10.90 12.58 -11.83
CA GLU A 53 -10.18 13.50 -10.95
C GLU A 53 -9.42 12.76 -9.83
N GLY A 54 -9.31 11.43 -9.94
CA GLY A 54 -8.74 10.57 -8.93
C GLY A 54 -7.22 10.40 -9.03
N ILE A 55 -6.67 9.75 -8.01
CA ILE A 55 -5.24 9.42 -7.92
C ILE A 55 -5.04 7.99 -7.41
N VAL A 56 -3.86 7.44 -7.72
CA VAL A 56 -3.34 6.22 -7.10
C VAL A 56 -2.07 6.55 -6.34
N GLU A 57 -2.05 6.26 -5.04
CA GLU A 57 -0.89 6.52 -4.20
C GLU A 57 -0.06 5.24 -4.02
N ILE A 58 1.13 5.21 -4.61
CA ILE A 58 2.17 4.20 -4.35
C ILE A 58 3.44 4.96 -4.00
N LYS A 59 3.82 4.96 -2.72
CA LYS A 59 4.90 5.79 -2.18
C LYS A 59 5.95 4.99 -1.39
N GLY A 60 5.78 3.65 -1.29
CA GLY A 60 6.62 2.81 -0.46
C GLY A 60 6.23 2.84 1.02
N LEU A 61 7.17 2.48 1.89
CA LEU A 61 6.97 2.40 3.34
C LEU A 61 7.99 3.25 4.08
N SER A 62 7.57 3.85 5.17
CA SER A 62 8.44 4.59 6.08
C SER A 62 8.15 4.23 7.53
N ALA A 63 9.16 4.33 8.39
CA ALA A 63 9.01 4.21 9.84
C ALA A 63 9.67 5.39 10.54
N SER A 64 8.96 5.96 11.51
CA SER A 64 9.48 7.00 12.40
C SER A 64 9.57 6.49 13.82
N ILE A 65 10.74 6.64 14.43
CA ILE A 65 10.98 6.23 15.81
C ILE A 65 11.31 7.49 16.62
N MET A 66 10.56 7.68 17.71
CA MET A 66 10.78 8.78 18.63
C MET A 66 11.88 8.41 19.64
N PHE A 67 12.80 9.34 19.91
CA PHE A 67 13.88 9.17 20.88
C PHE A 67 13.62 10.05 22.09
N TYR A 68 13.68 9.46 23.26
CA TYR A 68 13.29 10.10 24.53
C TYR A 68 14.46 10.51 25.39
N LYS A 69 15.72 10.14 25.03
CA LYS A 69 16.91 10.41 25.84
C LYS A 69 17.01 11.86 26.27
N GLY A 70 16.88 12.80 25.36
CA GLY A 70 16.96 14.23 25.68
C GLY A 70 15.84 14.75 26.61
N LEU A 71 14.68 14.10 26.64
CA LEU A 71 13.61 14.38 27.61
C LEU A 71 13.96 13.80 28.98
N LEU A 72 14.45 12.57 29.03
CA LEU A 72 14.83 11.86 30.25
C LEU A 72 15.99 12.59 30.95
N ASP A 73 17.00 13.02 30.20
CA ASP A 73 18.12 13.83 30.72
C ASP A 73 17.62 15.15 31.38
N LYS A 74 16.62 15.82 30.78
CA LYS A 74 16.04 17.06 31.35
C LYS A 74 15.22 16.83 32.61
N LEU A 75 14.68 15.62 32.78
CA LEU A 75 13.91 15.22 33.96
C LEU A 75 14.77 14.56 35.03
N ASP A 76 16.09 14.51 34.84
CA ASP A 76 17.07 13.86 35.70
C ASP A 76 16.71 12.37 35.95
N ILE A 77 16.22 11.70 34.89
CA ILE A 77 15.87 10.28 34.91
C ILE A 77 16.99 9.48 34.27
N ASP A 78 17.69 8.68 35.07
CA ASP A 78 18.72 7.76 34.60
C ASP A 78 18.14 6.38 34.23
N VAL A 79 18.28 6.01 32.95
CA VAL A 79 17.72 4.77 32.41
C VAL A 79 18.78 3.68 32.40
N GLN A 80 18.60 2.67 33.24
CA GLN A 80 19.46 1.50 33.27
C GLN A 80 18.91 0.38 32.39
N ILE A 81 19.71 -0.03 31.39
CA ILE A 81 19.32 -1.05 30.43
C ILE A 81 20.26 -2.23 30.49
N ILE A 82 19.70 -3.41 30.71
CA ILE A 82 20.40 -4.68 30.59
C ILE A 82 20.09 -5.29 29.22
N ARG A 83 21.06 -5.20 28.30
CA ARG A 83 20.92 -5.79 26.96
C ARG A 83 22.05 -6.76 26.65
N HIS A 84 21.74 -7.77 25.86
CA HIS A 84 22.75 -8.70 25.34
C HIS A 84 22.58 -8.80 23.81
N GLY A 85 23.63 -8.50 23.02
CA GLY A 85 23.64 -8.60 21.56
C GLY A 85 23.50 -7.28 20.81
N LYS A 86 24.01 -7.30 19.56
CA LYS A 86 24.19 -6.13 18.68
C LYS A 86 22.86 -5.56 18.10
N PHE A 87 21.84 -6.41 17.91
CA PHE A 87 20.62 -6.08 17.18
C PHE A 87 19.39 -5.88 18.06
N LYS A 88 19.59 -5.43 19.30
CA LYS A 88 18.48 -5.09 20.21
C LYS A 88 18.19 -3.59 20.18
N GLY A 89 17.67 -3.10 19.05
CA GLY A 89 17.35 -1.69 18.81
C GLY A 89 16.17 -1.16 19.63
N ALA A 90 15.33 -2.03 20.23
CA ALA A 90 14.15 -1.61 20.98
C ALA A 90 14.42 -0.70 22.18
N VAL A 91 15.64 -0.71 22.73
CA VAL A 91 16.04 0.14 23.86
C VAL A 91 16.72 1.44 23.44
N GLU A 92 17.11 1.57 22.20
CA GLU A 92 17.81 2.75 21.68
C GLU A 92 17.05 4.06 21.90
N PRO A 93 15.70 4.10 21.78
CA PRO A 93 14.93 5.32 22.04
C PRO A 93 15.15 5.94 23.43
N PHE A 94 15.55 5.16 24.39
CA PHE A 94 15.73 5.62 25.78
C PHE A 94 17.18 6.02 26.12
N ILE A 95 18.17 5.59 25.32
CA ILE A 95 19.59 5.79 25.61
C ILE A 95 20.39 6.48 24.50
N LEU A 96 19.80 6.66 23.33
CA LEU A 96 20.41 7.35 22.20
C LEU A 96 19.54 8.53 21.75
N ASP A 97 20.16 9.51 21.09
CA ASP A 97 19.45 10.65 20.49
C ASP A 97 18.96 10.34 19.06
N LYS A 98 19.47 9.29 18.46
CA LYS A 98 19.11 8.82 17.11
C LYS A 98 19.37 7.33 16.96
N MET A 99 18.75 6.74 15.95
CA MET A 99 18.92 5.34 15.59
C MET A 99 20.38 5.01 15.29
N SER A 100 20.89 3.90 15.82
CA SER A 100 22.21 3.38 15.48
C SER A 100 22.27 2.95 14.02
N ILE A 101 23.47 2.89 13.45
CA ILE A 101 23.68 2.45 12.05
C ILE A 101 23.15 1.03 11.87
N ALA A 102 23.47 0.10 12.78
CA ALA A 102 23.02 -1.28 12.69
C ALA A 102 21.48 -1.43 12.74
N ASN A 103 20.81 -0.66 13.61
CA ASN A 103 19.35 -0.67 13.70
C ASN A 103 18.71 -0.03 12.47
N ARG A 104 19.31 1.04 11.92
CA ARG A 104 18.86 1.66 10.67
C ARG A 104 18.96 0.71 9.49
N GLU A 105 20.07 0.01 9.34
CA GLU A 105 20.26 -1.00 8.28
C GLU A 105 19.20 -2.12 8.38
N GLN A 106 18.98 -2.64 9.57
CA GLN A 106 17.99 -3.68 9.81
C GLN A 106 16.57 -3.20 9.49
N MET A 107 16.20 -2.00 9.93
CA MET A 107 14.89 -1.42 9.64
C MET A 107 14.71 -1.15 8.15
N GLN A 108 15.75 -0.65 7.48
CA GLN A 108 15.72 -0.40 6.05
C GLN A 108 15.51 -1.68 5.25
N LEU A 109 16.23 -2.77 5.59
CA LEU A 109 16.04 -4.07 4.96
C LEU A 109 14.61 -4.60 5.14
N LEU A 110 14.06 -4.45 6.34
CA LEU A 110 12.69 -4.87 6.65
C LEU A 110 11.66 -4.07 5.83
N LEU A 111 11.77 -2.74 5.82
CA LEU A 111 10.85 -1.88 5.07
C LEU A 111 10.94 -2.12 3.56
N ASN A 112 12.15 -2.27 3.03
CA ASN A 112 12.35 -2.58 1.62
C ASN A 112 11.72 -3.92 1.25
N SER A 113 11.93 -4.96 2.07
CA SER A 113 11.33 -6.28 1.83
C SER A 113 9.80 -6.23 1.76
N PHE A 114 9.15 -5.48 2.66
CA PHE A 114 7.69 -5.31 2.61
C PHE A 114 7.24 -4.47 1.40
N ALA A 115 7.94 -3.37 1.11
CA ALA A 115 7.61 -2.52 -0.02
C ALA A 115 7.76 -3.27 -1.36
N ASP A 116 8.86 -4.01 -1.53
CA ASP A 116 9.12 -4.79 -2.73
C ASP A 116 8.07 -5.90 -2.92
N ASN A 117 7.67 -6.59 -1.86
CA ASN A 117 6.60 -7.61 -1.92
C ASN A 117 5.25 -7.01 -2.37
N ILE A 118 4.89 -5.84 -1.86
CA ILE A 118 3.65 -5.15 -2.26
C ILE A 118 3.75 -4.73 -3.73
N MET A 119 4.85 -4.08 -4.11
CA MET A 119 5.05 -3.58 -5.47
C MET A 119 5.15 -4.71 -6.50
N ASP A 120 5.86 -5.80 -6.19
CA ASP A 120 5.96 -6.98 -7.05
C ASP A 120 4.59 -7.65 -7.26
N SER A 121 3.82 -7.77 -6.19
CA SER A 121 2.45 -8.28 -6.27
C SER A 121 1.54 -7.44 -7.16
N ILE A 122 1.69 -6.12 -7.12
CA ILE A 122 0.97 -5.19 -8.02
C ILE A 122 1.49 -5.35 -9.46
N ALA A 123 2.81 -5.40 -9.63
CA ALA A 123 3.47 -5.55 -10.93
C ALA A 123 2.95 -6.77 -11.68
N ASN A 124 2.93 -7.91 -11.00
CA ASN A 124 2.45 -9.18 -11.55
C ASN A 124 0.99 -9.14 -12.02
N GLN A 125 0.12 -8.40 -11.32
CA GLN A 125 -1.31 -8.31 -11.70
C GLN A 125 -1.56 -7.27 -12.80
N ARG A 126 -0.71 -6.25 -12.90
CA ARG A 126 -0.89 -5.14 -13.86
C ARG A 126 0.00 -5.26 -15.10
N GLY A 127 0.81 -6.34 -15.20
CA GLY A 127 1.72 -6.54 -16.33
C GLY A 127 2.86 -5.51 -16.37
N LEU A 128 3.29 -5.04 -15.20
CA LEU A 128 4.40 -4.10 -15.02
C LEU A 128 5.61 -4.84 -14.42
N THR A 129 6.76 -4.21 -14.46
CA THR A 129 7.94 -4.67 -13.74
C THR A 129 8.07 -3.95 -12.39
N LEU A 130 8.72 -4.58 -11.41
CA LEU A 130 9.01 -3.95 -10.12
C LEU A 130 9.76 -2.63 -10.30
N SER A 131 10.74 -2.58 -11.21
CA SER A 131 11.52 -1.37 -11.48
C SER A 131 10.69 -0.23 -12.09
N GLU A 132 9.66 -0.54 -12.87
CA GLU A 132 8.73 0.47 -13.36
C GLU A 132 7.90 1.05 -12.23
N ILE A 133 7.37 0.20 -11.34
CA ILE A 133 6.58 0.68 -10.19
C ILE A 133 7.44 1.52 -9.26
N GLN A 134 8.66 1.08 -8.93
CA GLN A 134 9.60 1.86 -8.11
C GLN A 134 9.88 3.23 -8.74
N ARG A 135 10.21 3.27 -10.04
CA ARG A 135 10.43 4.52 -10.76
C ARG A 135 9.19 5.43 -10.77
N HIS A 136 7.98 4.87 -10.93
CA HIS A 136 6.74 5.65 -10.89
C HIS A 136 6.46 6.19 -9.49
N ALA A 137 6.77 5.43 -8.44
CA ALA A 137 6.65 5.86 -7.05
C ALA A 137 7.64 6.99 -6.73
N ASP A 138 8.91 6.85 -7.10
CA ASP A 138 9.97 7.83 -6.88
C ASP A 138 9.68 9.17 -7.57
N ASN A 139 9.09 9.12 -8.78
CA ASN A 139 8.75 10.31 -9.57
C ASN A 139 7.32 10.83 -9.30
N LEU A 140 6.58 10.26 -8.35
CA LEU A 140 5.18 10.60 -8.06
C LEU A 140 4.30 10.62 -9.32
N SER A 141 4.53 9.67 -10.24
CA SER A 141 3.94 9.67 -11.58
C SER A 141 2.42 9.42 -11.58
N LEU A 142 1.84 9.00 -10.46
CA LEU A 142 0.45 8.57 -10.34
C LEU A 142 -0.47 9.64 -9.70
N GLU A 143 0.01 10.88 -9.61
CA GLU A 143 -0.75 12.00 -8.98
C GLU A 143 -1.91 12.53 -9.84
N ASN A 144 -2.13 11.98 -11.03
CA ASN A 144 -3.30 12.29 -11.83
C ASN A 144 -3.84 11.04 -12.54
N ALA A 145 -5.15 11.02 -12.73
CA ALA A 145 -5.88 9.88 -13.29
C ALA A 145 -5.41 9.49 -14.70
N LYS A 146 -5.08 10.46 -15.55
CA LYS A 146 -4.63 10.20 -16.93
C LYS A 146 -3.32 9.42 -16.94
N ASN A 147 -2.38 9.77 -16.06
CA ASN A 147 -1.14 9.03 -15.93
C ASN A 147 -1.39 7.61 -15.39
N CYS A 148 -2.30 7.44 -14.43
CA CYS A 148 -2.68 6.13 -13.93
C CYS A 148 -3.22 5.22 -15.05
N LEU A 149 -4.01 5.78 -15.97
CA LEU A 149 -4.51 5.07 -17.15
C LEU A 149 -3.39 4.76 -18.15
N ASN A 150 -2.58 5.76 -18.51
CA ASN A 150 -1.52 5.62 -19.51
C ASN A 150 -0.41 4.65 -19.08
N LEU A 151 -0.18 4.52 -17.77
CA LEU A 151 0.82 3.65 -17.16
C LEU A 151 0.24 2.28 -16.72
N ASN A 152 -0.97 1.94 -17.17
CA ASN A 152 -1.66 0.67 -16.91
C ASN A 152 -1.98 0.37 -15.43
N TYR A 153 -2.08 1.38 -14.57
CA TYR A 153 -2.54 1.16 -13.20
C TYR A 153 -4.05 0.99 -13.13
N VAL A 154 -4.79 1.59 -14.04
CA VAL A 154 -6.25 1.46 -14.12
C VAL A 154 -6.69 1.15 -15.55
N ASP A 155 -7.86 0.52 -15.71
CA ASP A 155 -8.38 0.08 -17.01
C ASP A 155 -9.24 1.13 -17.68
N ALA A 156 -9.89 2.01 -16.91
CA ALA A 156 -10.64 3.16 -17.41
C ALA A 156 -10.83 4.22 -16.33
N LEU A 157 -11.18 5.43 -16.79
CA LEU A 157 -11.58 6.55 -15.95
C LEU A 157 -13.09 6.71 -16.07
N LEU A 158 -13.82 6.54 -14.95
CA LEU A 158 -15.28 6.56 -14.94
C LEU A 158 -15.77 7.45 -13.79
N TYR A 159 -16.83 8.23 -14.05
CA TYR A 159 -17.66 8.76 -12.98
C TYR A 159 -18.58 7.67 -12.44
N GLN A 160 -19.18 7.91 -11.28
CA GLN A 160 -19.99 6.90 -10.61
C GLN A 160 -21.21 6.44 -11.43
N ASP A 161 -21.87 7.34 -12.14
CA ASP A 161 -22.98 7.04 -13.03
C ASP A 161 -22.57 6.13 -14.20
N GLN A 162 -21.40 6.41 -14.80
CA GLN A 162 -20.82 5.58 -15.86
C GLN A 162 -20.41 4.19 -15.34
N LEU A 163 -19.95 4.10 -14.10
CA LEU A 163 -19.68 2.82 -13.45
C LEU A 163 -20.97 2.01 -13.29
N GLU A 164 -22.05 2.63 -12.80
CA GLU A 164 -23.35 1.96 -12.67
C GLU A 164 -23.85 1.40 -14.00
N ASP A 165 -23.75 2.16 -15.07
CA ASP A 165 -24.13 1.72 -16.41
C ASP A 165 -23.25 0.56 -16.90
N THR A 166 -21.95 0.63 -16.65
CA THR A 166 -21.00 -0.46 -16.94
C THR A 166 -21.36 -1.74 -16.19
N LEU A 167 -21.71 -1.62 -14.90
CA LEU A 167 -22.08 -2.78 -14.07
C LEU A 167 -23.42 -3.39 -14.51
N LYS A 168 -24.41 -2.57 -14.89
CA LYS A 168 -25.69 -3.04 -15.46
C LYS A 168 -25.47 -3.83 -16.74
N ALA A 169 -24.63 -3.31 -17.63
CA ALA A 169 -24.27 -3.99 -18.88
C ALA A 169 -23.58 -5.34 -18.64
N LEU A 170 -22.66 -5.40 -17.67
CA LEU A 170 -21.96 -6.64 -17.31
C LEU A 170 -22.87 -7.67 -16.64
N ALA A 171 -23.84 -7.22 -15.86
CA ALA A 171 -24.78 -8.08 -15.15
C ALA A 171 -25.98 -8.51 -16.03
N GLU A 172 -26.08 -7.99 -17.26
CA GLU A 172 -27.25 -8.15 -18.15
C GLU A 172 -28.58 -7.84 -17.42
N SER A 173 -28.55 -6.87 -16.51
CA SER A 173 -29.65 -6.51 -15.62
C SER A 173 -29.80 -5.00 -15.47
N GLU A 174 -31.02 -4.51 -15.63
CA GLU A 174 -31.34 -3.09 -15.41
C GLU A 174 -31.33 -2.68 -13.92
N LYS A 175 -31.39 -3.67 -13.00
CA LYS A 175 -31.41 -3.43 -11.55
C LYS A 175 -30.14 -3.94 -10.92
N LEU A 176 -29.36 -3.03 -10.34
CA LEU A 176 -28.23 -3.35 -9.45
C LEU A 176 -28.72 -3.22 -8.00
N SER A 177 -28.44 -4.22 -7.19
CA SER A 177 -28.52 -4.11 -5.73
C SER A 177 -27.09 -3.98 -5.20
N ILE A 178 -26.72 -2.79 -4.76
CA ILE A 178 -25.46 -2.55 -4.08
C ILE A 178 -25.71 -2.78 -2.59
N ILE A 179 -25.02 -3.76 -2.03
CA ILE A 179 -25.12 -4.12 -0.62
C ILE A 179 -23.97 -3.45 0.15
#